data_e8562e3cd3e11fa54475b12900dc1542
#
_entry.id   e8562e3cd3e11fa54475b12900dc1542
#
_cell.length_a   1.000
_cell.length_b   1.000
_cell.length_c   1.000
_cell.angle_alpha   90.00
_cell.angle_beta   90.00
_cell.angle_gamma   90.00
#
_symmetry.space_group_name_H-M   'P 1'
#
loop_
_entity.id
_entity.type
_entity.pdbx_description
1 polymer ?
#
loop_
_entity_poly.entity_id
_entity_poly.type
_entity_poly.pdbx_seq_one_letter_code
_entity_poly.pdbx_strand_id
1 'polypeptide(L)'
;PTVRARSEVSQTGVYVLTGPDPEGPRSQRIYIGEADILKSRLDAHQKEKDFWTQGFLLTTKDNSLNKAHVRYLEARLIELSKEADNASLDNGTSPVPSYLSEPEIAEMETYLDNALPLFPIVGVDVFEAAESESVPSQANTAIEPVSHGSSAFPRPYLSGSMVEAEGE
;
A
#
# COMPACT_ATOMS: atom_id res chain seq x y z
N PRO A 1 -16.76 -12.67 -5.16
CA PRO A 1 -15.79 -13.76 -5.03
C PRO A 1 -14.83 -13.40 -3.91
N THR A 2 -14.86 -14.17 -2.84
CA THR A 2 -14.06 -13.96 -1.64
C THR A 2 -12.57 -14.01 -2.00
N VAL A 3 -11.73 -13.12 -1.49
CA VAL A 3 -10.26 -13.07 -1.68
C VAL A 3 -9.63 -14.48 -1.50
N ARG A 4 -10.19 -15.28 -0.60
CA ARG A 4 -9.78 -16.66 -0.31
C ARG A 4 -9.87 -17.66 -1.49
N ALA A 5 -10.62 -17.35 -2.54
CA ALA A 5 -10.77 -18.20 -3.72
C ALA A 5 -9.76 -17.88 -4.82
N ARG A 6 -8.91 -16.88 -4.63
CA ARG A 6 -7.89 -16.47 -5.58
C ARG A 6 -6.61 -17.30 -5.41
N SER A 7 -5.95 -17.63 -6.51
CA SER A 7 -4.68 -18.36 -6.53
C SER A 7 -3.56 -17.62 -5.82
N GLU A 8 -3.59 -16.28 -5.87
CA GLU A 8 -2.58 -15.37 -5.33
C GLU A 8 -2.41 -15.52 -3.81
N VAL A 9 -3.47 -15.89 -3.09
CA VAL A 9 -3.38 -16.11 -1.63
C VAL A 9 -2.56 -17.35 -1.25
N SER A 10 -2.27 -18.22 -2.20
CA SER A 10 -1.45 -19.42 -2.00
C SER A 10 0.03 -19.19 -2.31
N GLN A 11 0.40 -17.94 -2.63
CA GLN A 11 1.76 -17.57 -3.00
C GLN A 11 2.50 -16.91 -1.82
N THR A 12 3.82 -16.86 -1.97
CA THR A 12 4.70 -16.04 -1.13
C THR A 12 4.46 -14.56 -1.42
N GLY A 13 4.40 -13.74 -0.38
CA GLY A 13 4.17 -12.31 -0.56
C GLY A 13 4.18 -11.52 0.74
N VAL A 14 3.94 -10.22 0.58
CA VAL A 14 3.71 -9.29 1.68
C VAL A 14 2.23 -8.92 1.68
N TYR A 15 1.68 -8.71 2.86
CA TYR A 15 0.32 -8.21 3.01
C TYR A 15 0.29 -6.96 3.88
N VAL A 16 -0.63 -6.07 3.55
CA VAL A 16 -0.89 -4.83 4.27
C VAL A 16 -2.36 -4.86 4.69
N LEU A 17 -2.62 -4.82 6.00
CA LEU A 17 -3.96 -4.76 6.58
C LEU A 17 -4.20 -3.35 7.06
N THR A 18 -5.32 -2.74 6.68
CA THR A 18 -5.68 -1.38 7.07
C THR A 18 -7.10 -1.33 7.62
N GLY A 19 -7.34 -0.40 8.52
CA GLY A 19 -8.66 -0.14 9.06
C GLY A 19 -8.68 1.13 9.89
N PRO A 20 -9.86 1.52 10.43
CA PRO A 20 -9.97 2.71 11.24
C PRO A 20 -9.23 2.57 12.58
N ASP A 21 -8.71 3.67 13.09
CA ASP A 21 -8.10 3.76 14.43
C ASP A 21 -8.74 4.90 15.25
N PRO A 22 -10.00 4.70 15.72
CA PRO A 22 -10.76 5.76 16.38
C PRO A 22 -10.17 6.22 17.71
N GLU A 23 -9.33 5.40 18.34
CA GLU A 23 -8.69 5.69 19.62
C GLU A 23 -7.20 6.04 19.48
N GLY A 24 -6.66 5.92 18.27
CA GLY A 24 -5.25 6.17 17.98
C GLY A 24 -4.97 7.63 17.60
N PRO A 25 -3.69 7.98 17.51
CA PRO A 25 -3.27 9.33 17.13
C PRO A 25 -3.51 9.65 15.65
N ARG A 26 -3.78 8.64 14.83
CA ARG A 26 -4.08 8.75 13.41
C ARG A 26 -5.46 8.16 13.11
N SER A 27 -6.06 8.57 11.98
CA SER A 27 -7.38 8.07 11.57
C SER A 27 -7.37 6.61 11.11
N GLN A 28 -6.22 6.11 10.68
CA GLN A 28 -6.02 4.74 10.19
C GLN A 28 -4.99 3.99 11.01
N ARG A 29 -5.21 2.68 11.13
CA ARG A 29 -4.25 1.72 11.67
C ARG A 29 -3.81 0.78 10.56
N ILE A 30 -2.52 0.44 10.56
CA ILE A 30 -1.91 -0.43 9.56
C ILE A 30 -1.11 -1.55 10.24
N TYR A 31 -1.17 -2.74 9.67
CA TYR A 31 -0.28 -3.86 9.97
C TYR A 31 0.33 -4.39 8.68
N ILE A 32 1.63 -4.58 8.66
CA ILE A 32 2.38 -5.11 7.52
C ILE A 32 3.00 -6.44 7.93
N GLY A 33 2.91 -7.45 7.08
CA GLY A 33 3.49 -8.76 7.36
C GLY A 33 3.85 -9.52 6.10
N GLU A 34 4.72 -10.52 6.24
CA GLU A 34 5.12 -11.41 5.16
C GLU A 34 4.64 -12.84 5.41
N ALA A 35 4.48 -13.62 4.36
CA ALA A 35 4.14 -15.02 4.45
C ALA A 35 4.63 -15.81 3.23
N ASP A 36 5.01 -17.07 3.48
CA ASP A 36 5.26 -18.04 2.41
C ASP A 36 3.94 -18.51 1.76
N ILE A 37 2.85 -18.50 2.54
CA ILE A 37 1.48 -18.74 2.11
C ILE A 37 0.59 -17.69 2.76
N LEU A 38 0.19 -16.68 2.00
CA LEU A 38 -0.60 -15.54 2.49
C LEU A 38 -1.91 -15.95 3.16
N LYS A 39 -2.61 -16.95 2.60
CA LYS A 39 -3.89 -17.44 3.13
C LYS A 39 -3.82 -17.82 4.60
N SER A 40 -2.79 -18.55 4.99
CA SER A 40 -2.63 -19.04 6.38
C SER A 40 -2.51 -17.89 7.38
N ARG A 41 -1.80 -16.84 6.99
CA ARG A 41 -1.61 -15.65 7.83
C ARG A 41 -2.86 -14.78 7.91
N LEU A 42 -3.55 -14.59 6.78
CA LEU A 42 -4.81 -13.84 6.76
C LEU A 42 -5.90 -14.53 7.61
N ASP A 43 -6.00 -15.88 7.55
CA ASP A 43 -6.93 -16.64 8.36
C ASP A 43 -6.62 -16.54 9.88
N ALA A 44 -5.33 -16.44 10.26
CA ALA A 44 -4.91 -16.22 11.63
C ALA A 44 -5.26 -14.79 12.08
N HIS A 45 -4.89 -13.78 11.29
CA HIS A 45 -5.12 -12.37 11.63
C HIS A 45 -6.60 -11.99 11.67
N GLN A 46 -7.47 -12.66 10.93
CA GLN A 46 -8.92 -12.45 11.04
C GLN A 46 -9.46 -12.77 12.44
N LYS A 47 -8.77 -13.63 13.18
CA LYS A 47 -9.16 -14.01 14.54
C LYS A 47 -8.46 -13.18 15.63
N GLU A 48 -7.29 -12.65 15.32
CA GLU A 48 -6.41 -12.00 16.29
C GLU A 48 -6.47 -10.47 16.22
N LYS A 49 -6.81 -9.92 15.04
CA LYS A 49 -6.84 -8.48 14.77
C LYS A 49 -8.23 -8.10 14.28
N ASP A 50 -8.93 -7.31 15.04
CA ASP A 50 -10.32 -6.89 14.81
C ASP A 50 -10.42 -5.52 14.09
N PHE A 51 -9.30 -4.79 13.95
CA PHE A 51 -9.32 -3.42 13.43
C PHE A 51 -9.39 -3.35 11.90
N TRP A 52 -8.87 -4.35 11.18
CA TRP A 52 -8.72 -4.23 9.74
C TRP A 52 -10.01 -4.51 8.97
N THR A 53 -10.29 -3.65 8.00
CA THR A 53 -11.43 -3.74 7.08
C THR A 53 -11.00 -3.98 5.65
N GLN A 54 -9.75 -3.66 5.31
CA GLN A 54 -9.15 -3.86 4.00
C GLN A 54 -7.82 -4.58 4.12
N GLY A 55 -7.51 -5.39 3.11
CA GLY A 55 -6.23 -6.09 3.01
C GLY A 55 -5.69 -6.06 1.58
N PHE A 56 -4.41 -5.74 1.46
CA PHE A 56 -3.69 -5.67 0.19
C PHE A 56 -2.63 -6.75 0.16
N LEU A 57 -2.51 -7.42 -0.98
CA LEU A 57 -1.55 -8.50 -1.19
C LEU A 57 -0.55 -8.07 -2.26
N LEU A 58 0.72 -8.08 -1.91
CA LEU A 58 1.83 -7.79 -2.79
C LEU A 58 2.50 -9.11 -3.16
N THR A 59 2.27 -9.56 -4.38
CA THR A 59 2.78 -10.82 -4.94
C THR A 59 3.28 -10.60 -6.35
N THR A 60 3.94 -11.58 -6.94
CA THR A 60 4.31 -11.57 -8.35
C THR A 60 3.51 -12.63 -9.11
N LYS A 61 3.20 -12.36 -10.36
CA LYS A 61 2.40 -13.27 -11.20
C LYS A 61 3.03 -14.66 -11.37
N ASP A 62 4.35 -14.71 -11.40
CA ASP A 62 5.16 -15.92 -11.60
C ASP A 62 5.62 -16.56 -10.27
N ASN A 63 5.18 -16.03 -9.12
CA ASN A 63 5.59 -16.46 -7.79
C ASN A 63 7.12 -16.42 -7.58
N SER A 64 7.79 -15.43 -8.15
CA SER A 64 9.26 -15.27 -8.09
C SER A 64 9.76 -14.72 -6.76
N LEU A 65 8.88 -14.16 -5.90
CA LEU A 65 9.29 -13.68 -4.58
C LEU A 65 9.72 -14.84 -3.69
N ASN A 66 10.94 -14.74 -3.16
CA ASN A 66 11.47 -15.66 -2.16
C ASN A 66 11.42 -15.05 -0.75
N LYS A 67 11.81 -15.84 0.26
CA LYS A 67 11.78 -15.41 1.68
C LYS A 67 12.62 -14.18 1.97
N ALA A 68 13.76 -14.01 1.30
CA ALA A 68 14.61 -12.84 1.49
C ALA A 68 13.97 -11.59 0.91
N HIS A 69 13.35 -11.69 -0.29
CA HIS A 69 12.61 -10.62 -0.92
C HIS A 69 11.45 -10.14 -0.04
N VAL A 70 10.58 -11.04 0.44
CA VAL A 70 9.40 -10.62 1.23
C VAL A 70 9.78 -10.02 2.58
N ARG A 71 10.85 -10.48 3.21
CA ARG A 71 11.38 -9.85 4.44
C ARG A 71 11.95 -8.46 4.18
N TYR A 72 12.62 -8.27 3.06
CA TYR A 72 13.10 -6.96 2.66
C TYR A 72 11.93 -6.01 2.43
N LEU A 73 10.94 -6.43 1.63
CA LEU A 73 9.74 -5.65 1.33
C LEU A 73 8.94 -5.30 2.59
N GLU A 74 8.75 -6.25 3.52
CA GLU A 74 8.10 -6.01 4.80
C GLU A 74 8.82 -4.92 5.60
N ALA A 75 10.14 -5.06 5.77
CA ALA A 75 10.95 -4.10 6.51
C ALA A 75 10.89 -2.70 5.88
N ARG A 76 11.00 -2.64 4.55
CA ARG A 76 10.98 -1.38 3.81
C ARG A 76 9.61 -0.68 3.86
N LEU A 77 8.52 -1.43 3.73
CA LEU A 77 7.16 -0.89 3.89
C LEU A 77 6.90 -0.37 5.31
N ILE A 78 7.39 -1.06 6.34
CA ILE A 78 7.31 -0.60 7.73
C ILE A 78 8.09 0.71 7.91
N GLU A 79 9.27 0.83 7.32
CA GLU A 79 10.08 2.06 7.34
C GLU A 79 9.34 3.20 6.65
N LEU A 80 8.85 2.99 5.43
CA LEU A 80 8.08 3.98 4.68
C LEU A 80 6.81 4.44 5.41
N SER A 81 6.09 3.51 6.06
CA SER A 81 4.92 3.86 6.88
C SER A 81 5.28 4.73 8.08
N LYS A 82 6.45 4.50 8.71
CA LYS A 82 6.96 5.34 9.80
C LYS A 82 7.40 6.72 9.33
N GLU A 83 8.05 6.78 8.15
CA GLU A 83 8.49 8.04 7.55
C GLU A 83 7.29 8.91 7.14
N ALA A 84 6.25 8.28 6.58
CA ALA A 84 5.01 8.95 6.20
C ALA A 84 4.23 9.49 7.40
N ASP A 85 4.29 8.79 8.54
CA ASP A 85 3.61 9.12 9.80
C ASP A 85 2.11 9.43 9.63
N ASN A 86 1.45 8.76 8.69
CA ASN A 86 0.05 8.98 8.33
C ASN A 86 -0.91 7.88 8.86
N ALA A 87 -0.37 6.86 9.51
CA ALA A 87 -1.15 5.78 10.13
C ALA A 87 -0.51 5.29 11.43
N SER A 88 -1.33 4.76 12.34
CA SER A 88 -0.85 4.06 13.53
C SER A 88 -0.35 2.67 13.14
N LEU A 89 0.94 2.40 13.34
CA LEU A 89 1.55 1.11 12.99
C LEU A 89 1.32 0.08 14.10
N ASP A 90 0.61 -1.01 13.79
CA ASP A 90 0.29 -2.11 14.72
C ASP A 90 1.38 -3.20 14.80
N ASN A 91 2.50 -3.00 14.11
CA ASN A 91 3.65 -3.89 14.18
C ASN A 91 4.40 -3.71 15.51
N GLY A 92 4.40 -4.72 16.37
CA GLY A 92 5.09 -4.68 17.66
C GLY A 92 6.62 -4.60 17.57
N THR A 93 7.19 -5.07 16.46
CA THR A 93 8.64 -5.06 16.20
C THR A 93 8.90 -4.71 14.75
N SER A 94 10.05 -4.06 14.49
CA SER A 94 10.54 -3.88 13.13
C SER A 94 11.39 -5.12 12.76
N PRO A 95 11.05 -5.83 11.69
CA PRO A 95 11.87 -6.94 11.23
C PRO A 95 13.26 -6.44 10.82
N VAL A 96 14.27 -7.29 11.01
CA VAL A 96 15.60 -7.03 10.45
C VAL A 96 15.53 -7.39 8.96
N PRO A 97 15.88 -6.47 8.04
CA PRO A 97 15.93 -6.79 6.63
C PRO A 97 16.82 -7.98 6.33
N SER A 98 16.41 -8.84 5.42
CA SER A 98 17.29 -9.88 4.89
C SER A 98 18.40 -9.26 4.06
N TYR A 99 19.56 -9.91 4.06
CA TYR A 99 20.63 -9.51 3.15
C TYR A 99 20.23 -9.87 1.71
N LEU A 100 20.26 -8.88 0.85
CA LEU A 100 20.08 -8.99 -0.59
C LEU A 100 21.31 -8.40 -1.28
N SER A 101 21.62 -8.88 -2.48
CA SER A 101 22.61 -8.25 -3.35
C SER A 101 22.09 -6.89 -3.88
N GLU A 102 23.00 -6.02 -4.30
CA GLU A 102 22.60 -4.72 -4.87
C GLU A 102 21.59 -4.83 -6.03
N PRO A 103 21.72 -5.77 -7.00
CA PRO A 103 20.72 -5.96 -8.04
C PRO A 103 19.35 -6.38 -7.48
N GLU A 104 19.29 -7.28 -6.49
CA GLU A 104 18.04 -7.71 -5.87
C GLU A 104 17.38 -6.54 -5.11
N ILE A 105 18.16 -5.71 -4.42
CA ILE A 105 17.65 -4.48 -3.78
C ILE A 105 17.02 -3.56 -4.83
N ALA A 106 17.70 -3.29 -5.94
CA ALA A 106 17.19 -2.45 -7.01
C ALA A 106 15.91 -3.00 -7.64
N GLU A 107 15.78 -4.33 -7.76
CA GLU A 107 14.57 -4.99 -8.22
C GLU A 107 13.42 -4.80 -7.22
N MET A 108 13.66 -4.99 -5.92
CA MET A 108 12.64 -4.83 -4.89
C MET A 108 12.20 -3.36 -4.72
N GLU A 109 13.12 -2.40 -4.82
CA GLU A 109 12.75 -0.96 -4.81
C GLU A 109 11.92 -0.61 -6.05
N THR A 110 12.29 -1.10 -7.24
CA THR A 110 11.47 -0.93 -8.46
C THR A 110 10.07 -1.55 -8.29
N TYR A 111 9.98 -2.71 -7.63
CA TYR A 111 8.69 -3.33 -7.32
C TYR A 111 7.84 -2.43 -6.42
N LEU A 112 8.43 -1.84 -5.37
CA LEU A 112 7.74 -0.89 -4.48
C LEU A 112 7.34 0.39 -5.21
N ASP A 113 8.19 0.96 -6.05
CA ASP A 113 7.89 2.16 -6.85
C ASP A 113 6.64 1.96 -7.73
N ASN A 114 6.39 0.73 -8.19
CA ASN A 114 5.19 0.40 -8.95
C ASN A 114 3.98 0.09 -8.07
N ALA A 115 4.17 -0.44 -6.86
CA ALA A 115 3.09 -0.85 -5.98
C ALA A 115 2.54 0.30 -5.12
N LEU A 116 3.40 1.16 -4.59
CA LEU A 116 3.03 2.23 -3.67
C LEU A 116 2.00 3.22 -4.25
N PRO A 117 2.11 3.67 -5.52
CA PRO A 117 1.13 4.60 -6.11
C PRO A 117 -0.29 4.02 -6.25
N LEU A 118 -0.46 2.70 -6.06
CA LEU A 118 -1.78 2.07 -6.14
C LEU A 118 -2.59 2.26 -4.84
N PHE A 119 -1.93 2.49 -3.69
CA PHE A 119 -2.61 2.63 -2.41
C PHE A 119 -3.51 3.88 -2.34
N PRO A 120 -3.08 5.09 -2.73
CA PRO A 120 -3.96 6.25 -2.75
C PRO A 120 -5.16 6.10 -3.69
N ILE A 121 -4.99 5.38 -4.81
CA ILE A 121 -6.07 5.13 -5.78
C ILE A 121 -7.23 4.36 -5.14
N VAL A 122 -6.95 3.52 -4.15
CA VAL A 122 -7.95 2.75 -3.40
C VAL A 122 -8.30 3.39 -2.04
N GLY A 123 -7.91 4.66 -1.82
CA GLY A 123 -8.25 5.43 -0.63
C GLY A 123 -7.41 5.07 0.61
N VAL A 124 -6.18 4.63 0.41
CA VAL A 124 -5.25 4.27 1.49
C VAL A 124 -3.97 5.10 1.38
N ASP A 125 -3.85 6.14 2.19
CA ASP A 125 -2.77 7.13 2.12
C ASP A 125 -1.65 6.87 3.16
N VAL A 126 -1.58 5.65 3.68
CA VAL A 126 -0.71 5.28 4.80
C VAL A 126 0.80 5.35 4.50
N PHE A 127 1.17 5.44 3.24
CA PHE A 127 2.56 5.58 2.77
C PHE A 127 2.86 6.98 2.21
N GLU A 128 1.87 7.87 2.15
CA GLU A 128 2.07 9.27 1.76
C GLU A 128 2.42 10.09 2.99
N ALA A 129 3.34 11.03 2.85
CA ALA A 129 3.66 11.94 3.95
C ALA A 129 2.40 12.68 4.40
N ALA A 130 2.15 12.72 5.72
CA ALA A 130 1.04 13.46 6.27
C ALA A 130 1.11 14.91 5.77
N GLU A 131 0.09 15.37 5.05
CA GLU A 131 0.01 16.77 4.66
C GLU A 131 -0.05 17.60 5.94
N SER A 132 1.00 18.40 6.18
CA SER A 132 0.90 19.47 7.16
C SER A 132 -0.21 20.38 6.66
N GLU A 133 -1.27 20.55 7.44
CA GLU A 133 -2.39 21.45 7.16
C GLU A 133 -1.83 22.85 6.81
N SER A 134 -1.58 23.08 5.54
CA SER A 134 -1.41 24.42 5.02
C SER A 134 -2.81 25.02 4.94
N VAL A 135 -3.17 25.81 5.94
CA VAL A 135 -4.34 26.67 5.94
C VAL A 135 -4.40 27.38 4.59
N PRO A 136 -5.49 27.24 3.80
CA PRO A 136 -5.60 27.98 2.57
C PRO A 136 -5.69 29.46 2.89
N SER A 137 -4.61 30.19 2.66
CA SER A 137 -4.62 31.65 2.64
C SER A 137 -5.57 32.09 1.52
N GLN A 138 -6.73 32.58 1.92
CA GLN A 138 -7.64 33.27 1.01
C GLN A 138 -6.92 34.49 0.42
N ALA A 139 -6.40 34.34 -0.78
CA ALA A 139 -6.06 35.47 -1.63
C ALA A 139 -7.17 35.64 -2.66
N ASN A 140 -8.07 36.55 -2.33
CA ASN A 140 -9.05 37.13 -3.21
C ASN A 140 -8.32 37.93 -4.30
N THR A 141 -8.38 37.54 -5.57
CA THR A 141 -8.10 38.45 -6.69
C THR A 141 -8.89 38.04 -7.93
N ALA A 142 -9.56 39.05 -8.46
CA ALA A 142 -10.52 39.15 -9.54
C ALA A 142 -10.20 38.39 -10.83
N ILE A 143 -11.31 38.08 -11.48
CA ILE A 143 -11.51 37.49 -12.80
C ILE A 143 -11.08 38.45 -13.90
N GLU A 144 -10.37 38.02 -14.90
CA GLU A 144 -10.46 38.48 -16.28
C GLU A 144 -10.34 37.31 -17.27
N PRO A 145 -11.16 37.27 -18.34
CA PRO A 145 -11.20 36.12 -19.25
C PRO A 145 -10.33 36.36 -20.50
N VAL A 146 -9.55 35.40 -20.88
CA VAL A 146 -8.91 35.38 -22.22
C VAL A 146 -9.14 34.04 -22.91
N SER A 147 -9.55 34.17 -24.16
CA SER A 147 -10.04 33.15 -25.06
C SER A 147 -8.98 32.34 -25.79
N HIS A 148 -9.38 31.10 -26.15
CA HIS A 148 -9.00 30.29 -27.34
C HIS A 148 -7.57 29.80 -27.56
N GLY A 149 -7.48 28.46 -27.65
CA GLY A 149 -6.35 27.75 -28.28
C GLY A 149 -6.51 26.24 -28.19
N SER A 150 -7.17 25.66 -29.19
CA SER A 150 -7.25 24.21 -29.44
C SER A 150 -5.88 23.60 -29.71
N SER A 151 -5.49 22.52 -29.03
CA SER A 151 -4.67 21.48 -29.67
C SER A 151 -4.81 20.14 -28.91
N ALA A 152 -5.15 19.14 -29.69
CA ALA A 152 -5.36 17.76 -29.28
C ALA A 152 -4.03 17.04 -29.03
N PHE A 153 -3.94 16.26 -27.96
CA PHE A 153 -2.92 15.21 -27.81
C PHE A 153 -3.58 13.86 -27.49
N PRO A 154 -3.05 12.78 -28.06
CA PRO A 154 -3.66 11.44 -27.95
C PRO A 154 -3.37 10.78 -26.60
N ARG A 155 -4.35 10.04 -26.10
CA ARG A 155 -4.27 9.25 -24.88
C ARG A 155 -3.52 7.94 -25.12
N PRO A 156 -2.64 7.49 -24.22
CA PRO A 156 -2.21 6.09 -24.21
C PRO A 156 -3.21 5.22 -23.43
N TYR A 157 -3.53 4.07 -24.00
CA TYR A 157 -4.30 3.00 -23.39
C TYR A 157 -3.50 2.31 -22.27
N LEU A 158 -4.04 2.29 -21.06
CA LEU A 158 -3.59 1.39 -20.00
C LEU A 158 -4.77 0.53 -19.56
N SER A 159 -4.71 -0.75 -19.88
CA SER A 159 -5.61 -1.77 -19.37
C SER A 159 -4.99 -2.38 -18.12
N GLY A 160 -5.47 -1.99 -16.96
CA GLY A 160 -5.15 -2.62 -15.68
C GLY A 160 -6.44 -3.02 -14.97
N SER A 161 -6.63 -4.32 -14.73
CA SER A 161 -7.79 -4.82 -13.99
C SER A 161 -7.53 -4.70 -12.50
N MET A 162 -8.31 -3.88 -11.82
CA MET A 162 -8.34 -3.74 -10.37
C MET A 162 -9.55 -4.49 -9.79
N VAL A 163 -9.37 -5.17 -8.67
CA VAL A 163 -10.44 -5.89 -7.99
C VAL A 163 -10.49 -5.45 -6.53
N GLU A 164 -11.60 -4.83 -6.21
CA GLU A 164 -12.00 -4.39 -4.88
C GLU A 164 -12.63 -5.57 -4.11
N ALA A 165 -12.30 -5.74 -2.83
CA ALA A 165 -12.93 -6.71 -1.95
C ALA A 165 -13.49 -5.97 -0.74
N GLU A 166 -14.82 -5.86 -0.67
CA GLU A 166 -15.55 -5.45 0.51
C GLU A 166 -15.72 -6.65 1.44
N GLY A 167 -15.50 -6.44 2.74
CA GLY A 167 -15.74 -7.42 3.78
C GLY A 167 -17.04 -7.11 4.52
N GLU A 168 -17.90 -8.11 4.60
CA GLU A 168 -18.93 -8.25 5.63
C GLU A 168 -18.46 -9.20 6.72
#